data_1e14c0aa1ccb7e8ca4ce556983ee8899
#
_entry.id   1e14c0aa1ccb7e8ca4ce556983ee8899
#
_cell.length_a   1.000
_cell.length_b   1.000
_cell.length_c   1.000
_cell.angle_alpha   90.00
_cell.angle_beta   90.00
_cell.angle_gamma   90.00
#
_symmetry.space_group_name_H-M   'P 1'
#
loop_
_entity.id
_entity.type
_entity.pdbx_description
1 polymer ?
#
loop_
_entity_poly.entity_id
_entity_poly.type
_entity_poly.pdbx_seq_one_letter_code
_entity_poly.pdbx_strand_id
1 'polypeptide(L)'
;MVVFVCEDSPEGIFTGVYDAWSSRLGHENVRLEVQGEYNYSLFSEYREVAVDQLKAQKVVRSVRRSLSELAYSWIYRTALSERDDRAEAVYRFLVCGFGAGAAGRRITDNLQIPAVQTVFQINRAVANEAHLQIEFMRFAEYFDQVLFSEIGPKNRVTALL
;
A
#
# COMPACT_ATOMS: atom_id res chain seq x y z
N MET A 1 6.31 17.30 -13.23
CA MET A 1 5.65 16.32 -12.33
C MET A 1 6.50 16.22 -11.06
N VAL A 2 5.87 16.10 -9.90
CA VAL A 2 6.59 15.89 -8.63
C VAL A 2 6.42 14.44 -8.19
N VAL A 3 7.54 13.75 -7.97
CA VAL A 3 7.57 12.36 -7.54
C VAL A 3 7.98 12.31 -6.07
N PHE A 4 7.10 11.79 -5.22
CA PHE A 4 7.39 11.54 -3.82
C PHE A 4 7.95 10.13 -3.67
N VAL A 5 9.20 10.05 -3.23
CA VAL A 5 9.94 8.79 -3.07
C VAL A 5 9.78 8.32 -1.64
N CYS A 6 8.99 7.28 -1.46
CA CYS A 6 8.64 6.73 -0.17
C CYS A 6 9.62 5.64 0.26
N GLU A 7 9.89 5.54 1.57
CA GLU A 7 10.53 4.35 2.12
C GLU A 7 9.68 3.12 1.81
N ASP A 8 10.36 1.99 1.59
CA ASP A 8 9.74 0.72 1.24
C ASP A 8 9.12 0.02 2.46
N SER A 9 8.05 0.65 2.96
CA SER A 9 7.24 0.17 4.07
C SER A 9 5.81 0.72 3.95
N PRO A 10 4.79 0.08 4.54
CA PRO A 10 3.45 0.64 4.59
C PRO A 10 3.41 2.04 5.20
N GLU A 11 4.17 2.27 6.28
CA GLU A 11 4.29 3.56 6.95
C GLU A 11 4.93 4.61 6.06
N GLY A 12 5.96 4.23 5.29
CA GLY A 12 6.61 5.10 4.29
C GLY A 12 5.64 5.51 3.20
N ILE A 13 4.91 4.57 2.61
CA ILE A 13 3.90 4.82 1.58
C ILE A 13 2.78 5.73 2.12
N PHE A 14 2.25 5.46 3.32
CA PHE A 14 1.20 6.31 3.91
C PHE A 14 1.72 7.70 4.26
N THR A 15 2.98 7.83 4.68
CA THR A 15 3.61 9.15 4.87
C THR A 15 3.70 9.90 3.54
N GLY A 16 4.11 9.23 2.46
CA GLY A 16 4.14 9.80 1.11
C GLY A 16 2.76 10.26 0.63
N VAL A 17 1.71 9.47 0.89
CA VAL A 17 0.32 9.87 0.62
C VAL A 17 -0.02 11.16 1.35
N TYR A 18 0.33 11.27 2.64
CA TYR A 18 0.08 12.49 3.41
C TYR A 18 0.79 13.70 2.81
N ASP A 19 2.08 13.57 2.51
CA ASP A 19 2.91 14.67 1.98
C ASP A 19 2.46 15.08 0.58
N ALA A 20 2.16 14.13 -0.29
CA ALA A 20 1.60 14.40 -1.61
C ALA A 20 0.28 15.18 -1.53
N TRP A 21 -0.62 14.78 -0.62
CA TRP A 21 -1.89 15.47 -0.40
C TRP A 21 -1.71 16.87 0.16
N SER A 22 -0.81 17.01 1.13
CA SER A 22 -0.50 18.29 1.80
C SER A 22 0.20 19.29 0.89
N SER A 23 0.86 18.81 -0.17
CA SER A 23 1.58 19.65 -1.13
C SER A 23 0.68 20.57 -1.96
N ARG A 24 -0.60 20.19 -2.12
CA ARG A 24 -1.63 20.91 -2.92
C ARG A 24 -1.22 21.16 -4.38
N LEU A 25 -0.35 20.33 -4.94
CA LEU A 25 0.13 20.44 -6.33
C LEU A 25 -0.89 19.98 -7.38
N GLY A 26 -2.02 19.40 -6.94
CA GLY A 26 -2.97 18.70 -7.81
C GLY A 26 -2.58 17.22 -7.99
N HIS A 27 -3.57 16.35 -7.95
CA HIS A 27 -3.32 14.90 -7.99
C HIS A 27 -2.71 14.43 -9.31
N GLU A 28 -3.00 15.12 -10.39
CA GLU A 28 -2.44 14.85 -11.74
C GLU A 28 -0.96 15.21 -11.86
N ASN A 29 -0.45 16.11 -11.02
CA ASN A 29 0.93 16.58 -11.03
C ASN A 29 1.83 15.84 -10.06
N VAL A 30 1.27 14.87 -9.33
CA VAL A 30 1.94 14.12 -8.27
C VAL A 30 1.96 12.63 -8.60
N ARG A 31 3.09 11.98 -8.29
CA ARG A 31 3.27 10.54 -8.34
C ARG A 31 3.98 10.05 -7.08
N LEU A 32 3.69 8.84 -6.66
CA LEU A 32 4.39 8.16 -5.58
C LEU A 32 5.21 6.99 -6.13
N GLU A 33 6.45 6.91 -5.70
CA GLU A 33 7.35 5.79 -5.98
C GLU A 33 7.97 5.29 -4.68
N VAL A 34 8.36 4.02 -4.65
CA VAL A 34 9.07 3.43 -3.52
C VAL A 34 10.56 3.51 -3.79
N GLN A 35 11.37 3.68 -2.77
CA GLN A 35 12.84 3.65 -2.87
C GLN A 35 13.30 2.37 -3.57
N GLY A 36 14.17 2.50 -4.58
CA GLY A 36 14.67 1.40 -5.40
C GLY A 36 15.56 1.89 -6.52
N GLU A 37 15.73 1.07 -7.56
CA GLU A 37 16.40 1.50 -8.79
C GLU A 37 15.46 2.41 -9.60
N TYR A 38 15.77 3.70 -9.65
CA TYR A 38 14.94 4.67 -10.38
C TYR A 38 15.41 4.84 -11.81
N ASN A 39 14.46 4.80 -12.72
CA ASN A 39 14.61 5.44 -14.02
C ASN A 39 14.18 6.91 -13.88
N TYR A 40 15.12 7.80 -13.61
CA TYR A 40 14.82 9.22 -13.53
C TYR A 40 14.13 9.71 -14.80
N SER A 41 12.91 10.17 -14.66
CA SER A 41 12.17 10.79 -15.75
C SER A 41 12.64 12.23 -15.93
N LEU A 42 12.99 12.60 -17.17
CA LEU A 42 13.26 13.99 -17.52
C LEU A 42 12.04 14.86 -17.16
N PHE A 43 12.30 16.05 -16.64
CA PHE A 43 11.28 17.03 -16.23
C PHE A 43 10.44 16.63 -14.99
N SER A 44 10.93 15.71 -14.18
CA SER A 44 10.34 15.37 -12.87
C SER A 44 11.24 15.86 -11.74
N GLU A 45 10.61 16.40 -10.70
CA GLU A 45 11.26 16.75 -9.43
C GLU A 45 11.04 15.58 -8.47
N TYR A 46 12.11 15.06 -7.87
CA TYR A 46 12.06 13.97 -6.91
C TYR A 46 12.20 14.50 -5.49
N ARG A 47 11.28 14.13 -4.62
CA ARG A 47 11.27 14.51 -3.19
C ARG A 47 11.30 13.25 -2.34
N GLU A 48 12.36 13.05 -1.59
CA GLU A 48 12.43 11.97 -0.61
C GLU A 48 11.50 12.24 0.56
N VAL A 49 10.80 11.20 0.98
CA VAL A 49 9.85 11.22 2.10
C VAL A 49 10.44 10.42 3.26
N ALA A 50 10.82 11.12 4.32
CA ALA A 50 11.18 10.46 5.57
C ALA A 50 9.92 9.94 6.28
N VAL A 51 9.98 8.71 6.81
CA VAL A 51 8.85 8.10 7.52
C VAL A 51 8.45 8.94 8.73
N ASP A 52 7.17 9.25 8.82
CA ASP A 52 6.54 9.92 9.95
C ASP A 52 5.30 9.14 10.39
N GLN A 53 5.41 8.48 11.53
CA GLN A 53 4.34 7.65 12.10
C GLN A 53 3.05 8.44 12.36
N LEU A 54 3.14 9.71 12.73
CA LEU A 54 1.96 10.54 12.98
C LEU A 54 1.21 10.86 11.69
N LYS A 55 1.95 11.15 10.62
CA LYS A 55 1.37 11.36 9.28
C LYS A 55 0.71 10.08 8.76
N ALA A 56 1.42 8.95 8.82
CA ALA A 56 0.89 7.65 8.43
C ALA A 56 -0.40 7.29 9.18
N GLN A 57 -0.42 7.47 10.51
CA GLN A 57 -1.61 7.23 11.32
C GLN A 57 -2.79 8.15 10.98
N LYS A 58 -2.53 9.41 10.58
CA LYS A 58 -3.59 10.32 10.11
C LYS A 58 -4.25 9.79 8.83
N VAL A 59 -3.45 9.28 7.88
CA VAL A 59 -3.98 8.66 6.67
C VAL A 59 -4.81 7.43 7.02
N VAL A 60 -4.30 6.51 7.82
CA VAL A 60 -5.02 5.30 8.26
C VAL A 60 -6.37 5.65 8.90
N ARG A 61 -6.37 6.59 9.87
CA ARG A 61 -7.61 7.05 10.51
C ARG A 61 -8.61 7.66 9.52
N SER A 62 -8.11 8.45 8.57
CA SER A 62 -8.96 9.08 7.55
C SER A 62 -9.59 8.05 6.63
N VAL A 63 -8.82 7.04 6.20
CA VAL A 63 -9.33 5.94 5.36
C VAL A 63 -10.41 5.15 6.10
N ARG A 64 -10.14 4.70 7.32
CA ARG A 64 -11.09 3.93 8.12
C ARG A 64 -12.38 4.70 8.38
N ARG A 65 -12.28 6.00 8.68
CA ARG A 65 -13.42 6.84 8.98
C ARG A 65 -14.25 7.20 7.75
N SER A 66 -13.61 7.57 6.66
CA SER A 66 -14.27 8.17 5.49
C SER A 66 -14.55 7.17 4.38
N LEU A 67 -13.76 6.13 4.27
CA LEU A 67 -13.96 5.04 3.32
C LEU A 67 -14.50 3.80 4.04
N SER A 68 -13.63 2.84 4.39
CA SER A 68 -14.06 1.65 5.14
C SER A 68 -12.85 0.89 5.70
N GLU A 69 -13.08 -0.05 6.62
CA GLU A 69 -12.04 -0.99 7.09
C GLU A 69 -11.58 -1.91 5.96
N LEU A 70 -12.51 -2.30 5.06
CA LEU A 70 -12.18 -3.11 3.90
C LEU A 70 -11.23 -2.35 2.94
N ALA A 71 -11.50 -1.06 2.67
CA ALA A 71 -10.63 -0.22 1.87
C ALA A 71 -9.22 -0.10 2.50
N TYR A 72 -9.14 0.06 3.83
CA TYR A 72 -7.88 0.05 4.55
C TYR A 72 -7.13 -1.29 4.38
N SER A 73 -7.81 -2.41 4.58
CA SER A 73 -7.22 -3.74 4.40
C SER A 73 -6.65 -3.93 2.98
N TRP A 74 -7.33 -3.43 1.95
CA TRP A 74 -6.85 -3.53 0.58
C TRP A 74 -5.59 -2.73 0.35
N ILE A 75 -5.55 -1.46 0.78
CA ILE A 75 -4.35 -0.62 0.58
C ILE A 75 -3.18 -1.08 1.44
N TYR A 76 -3.41 -1.61 2.64
CA TYR A 76 -2.37 -2.17 3.49
C TYR A 76 -1.70 -3.38 2.84
N ARG A 77 -2.49 -4.35 2.34
CA ARG A 77 -1.95 -5.48 1.59
C ARG A 77 -1.27 -5.06 0.30
N THR A 78 -1.80 -4.06 -0.39
CA THR A 78 -1.15 -3.49 -1.58
C THR A 78 0.22 -2.93 -1.25
N ALA A 79 0.37 -2.24 -0.12
CA ALA A 79 1.64 -1.71 0.35
C ALA A 79 2.66 -2.81 0.74
N LEU A 80 2.21 -4.03 1.07
CA LEU A 80 3.07 -5.19 1.34
C LEU A 80 3.52 -5.94 0.07
N SER A 81 2.98 -5.58 -1.09
CA SER A 81 3.34 -6.19 -2.36
C SER A 81 4.76 -5.81 -2.79
N GLU A 82 5.43 -6.67 -3.57
CA GLU A 82 6.73 -6.38 -4.20
C GLU A 82 6.61 -5.64 -5.54
N ARG A 83 5.41 -5.21 -5.92
CA ARG A 83 5.21 -4.46 -7.16
C ARG A 83 5.81 -3.06 -7.07
N ASP A 84 6.46 -2.61 -8.13
CA ASP A 84 7.09 -1.28 -8.19
C ASP A 84 6.06 -0.15 -8.13
N ASP A 85 4.85 -0.38 -8.68
CA ASP A 85 3.76 0.59 -8.75
C ASP A 85 2.86 0.62 -7.50
N ARG A 86 3.18 -0.13 -6.43
CA ARG A 86 2.34 -0.27 -5.23
C ARG A 86 2.00 1.06 -4.54
N ALA A 87 2.98 1.97 -4.44
CA ALA A 87 2.76 3.28 -3.81
C ALA A 87 1.81 4.15 -4.63
N GLU A 88 2.01 4.18 -5.95
CA GLU A 88 1.14 4.89 -6.87
C GLU A 88 -0.27 4.29 -6.88
N ALA A 89 -0.39 2.96 -6.89
CA ALA A 89 -1.69 2.27 -6.85
C ALA A 89 -2.48 2.66 -5.58
N VAL A 90 -1.82 2.66 -4.40
CA VAL A 90 -2.43 3.12 -3.15
C VAL A 90 -2.89 4.56 -3.25
N TYR A 91 -2.02 5.45 -3.76
CA TYR A 91 -2.34 6.87 -3.89
C TYR A 91 -3.56 7.11 -4.80
N ARG A 92 -3.58 6.53 -6.00
CA ARG A 92 -4.69 6.69 -6.96
C ARG A 92 -6.00 6.11 -6.43
N PHE A 93 -5.96 4.98 -5.75
CA PHE A 93 -7.13 4.43 -5.07
C PHE A 93 -7.71 5.42 -4.04
N LEU A 94 -6.85 6.02 -3.22
CA LEU A 94 -7.28 7.00 -2.21
C LEU A 94 -7.82 8.29 -2.83
N VAL A 95 -7.21 8.76 -3.92
CA VAL A 95 -7.73 9.92 -4.68
C VAL A 95 -9.15 9.64 -5.19
N CYS A 96 -9.38 8.47 -5.78
CA CYS A 96 -10.72 8.06 -6.21
C CYS A 96 -11.70 7.95 -5.04
N GLY A 97 -11.28 7.30 -3.95
CA GLY A 97 -12.14 7.08 -2.78
C GLY A 97 -12.57 8.38 -2.11
N PHE A 98 -11.63 9.26 -1.81
CA PHE A 98 -11.95 10.54 -1.16
C PHE A 98 -12.67 11.51 -2.12
N GLY A 99 -12.35 11.48 -3.42
CA GLY A 99 -13.02 12.28 -4.44
C GLY A 99 -14.49 11.90 -4.65
N ALA A 100 -14.87 10.66 -4.35
CA ALA A 100 -16.24 10.18 -4.45
C ALA A 100 -17.16 10.66 -3.28
N GLY A 101 -16.63 11.36 -2.28
CA GLY A 101 -17.39 11.84 -1.13
C GLY A 101 -18.10 10.71 -0.38
N ALA A 102 -19.42 10.83 -0.17
CA ALA A 102 -20.19 9.81 0.55
C ALA A 102 -20.16 8.42 -0.14
N ALA A 103 -20.08 8.37 -1.47
CA ALA A 103 -19.97 7.12 -2.22
C ALA A 103 -18.62 6.42 -2.01
N GLY A 104 -17.60 7.13 -1.53
CA GLY A 104 -16.28 6.56 -1.22
C GLY A 104 -16.31 5.43 -0.19
N ARG A 105 -17.33 5.37 0.69
CA ARG A 105 -17.52 4.26 1.62
C ARG A 105 -17.72 2.91 0.93
N ARG A 106 -18.15 2.93 -0.33
CA ARG A 106 -18.36 1.75 -1.17
C ARG A 106 -17.38 1.70 -2.34
N ILE A 107 -16.21 2.35 -2.22
CA ILE A 107 -15.22 2.40 -3.29
C ILE A 107 -14.80 0.99 -3.73
N THR A 108 -14.72 0.05 -2.80
CA THR A 108 -14.36 -1.35 -3.07
C THR A 108 -15.36 -2.10 -3.95
N ASP A 109 -16.58 -1.60 -4.10
CA ASP A 109 -17.60 -2.21 -4.98
C ASP A 109 -17.43 -1.77 -6.45
N ASN A 110 -16.60 -0.75 -6.71
CA ASN A 110 -16.47 -0.09 -8.00
C ASN A 110 -15.27 -0.61 -8.81
N LEU A 111 -15.24 -1.91 -9.11
CA LEU A 111 -14.13 -2.56 -9.84
C LEU A 111 -13.97 -2.09 -11.29
N GLN A 112 -14.92 -1.34 -11.85
CA GLN A 112 -14.81 -0.71 -13.16
C GLN A 112 -13.87 0.51 -13.17
N ILE A 113 -13.53 1.06 -12.00
CA ILE A 113 -12.56 2.15 -11.88
C ILE A 113 -11.16 1.54 -11.95
N PRO A 114 -10.28 1.95 -12.90
CA PRO A 114 -8.97 1.32 -13.07
C PRO A 114 -8.11 1.31 -11.80
N ALA A 115 -8.10 2.41 -11.03
CA ALA A 115 -7.35 2.49 -9.77
C ALA A 115 -7.85 1.49 -8.72
N VAL A 116 -9.17 1.26 -8.65
CA VAL A 116 -9.79 0.28 -7.73
C VAL A 116 -9.46 -1.14 -8.18
N GLN A 117 -9.57 -1.39 -9.48
CA GLN A 117 -9.25 -2.70 -10.07
C GLN A 117 -7.78 -3.08 -9.83
N THR A 118 -6.85 -2.13 -9.99
CA THR A 118 -5.42 -2.36 -9.74
C THR A 118 -5.18 -2.78 -8.29
N VAL A 119 -5.70 -2.02 -7.33
CA VAL A 119 -5.55 -2.35 -5.90
C VAL A 119 -6.23 -3.67 -5.57
N PHE A 120 -7.40 -3.97 -6.13
CA PHE A 120 -8.08 -5.25 -5.95
C PHE A 120 -7.22 -6.43 -6.41
N GLN A 121 -6.61 -6.33 -7.60
CA GLN A 121 -5.75 -7.39 -8.15
C GLN A 121 -4.51 -7.62 -7.30
N ILE A 122 -3.85 -6.54 -6.87
CA ILE A 122 -2.66 -6.62 -6.01
C ILE A 122 -3.04 -7.23 -4.65
N ASN A 123 -4.08 -6.69 -4.00
CA ASN A 123 -4.57 -7.20 -2.72
C ASN A 123 -4.90 -8.69 -2.79
N ARG A 124 -5.56 -9.13 -3.86
CA ARG A 124 -5.91 -10.54 -4.06
C ARG A 124 -4.66 -11.42 -4.21
N ALA A 125 -3.65 -10.97 -4.96
CA ALA A 125 -2.40 -11.71 -5.14
C ALA A 125 -1.66 -11.88 -3.81
N VAL A 126 -1.52 -10.80 -3.02
CA VAL A 126 -0.88 -10.82 -1.70
C VAL A 126 -1.65 -11.70 -0.71
N ALA A 127 -2.99 -11.60 -0.70
CA ALA A 127 -3.83 -12.40 0.19
C ALA A 127 -3.75 -13.91 -0.15
N ASN A 128 -3.73 -14.24 -1.45
CA ASN A 128 -3.57 -15.63 -1.88
C ASN A 128 -2.20 -16.19 -1.49
N GLU A 129 -1.13 -15.40 -1.63
CA GLU A 129 0.21 -15.83 -1.22
C GLU A 129 0.29 -16.05 0.29
N ALA A 130 -0.26 -15.14 1.11
CA ALA A 130 -0.34 -15.33 2.56
C ALA A 130 -1.11 -16.61 2.92
N HIS A 131 -2.23 -16.87 2.27
CA HIS A 131 -3.01 -18.08 2.48
C HIS A 131 -2.20 -19.35 2.14
N LEU A 132 -1.52 -19.37 0.99
CA LEU A 132 -0.67 -20.47 0.58
C LEU A 132 0.50 -20.68 1.55
N GLN A 133 1.11 -19.62 2.07
CA GLN A 133 2.17 -19.74 3.07
C GLN A 133 1.65 -20.41 4.34
N ILE A 134 0.47 -20.04 4.84
CA ILE A 134 -0.15 -20.68 6.01
C ILE A 134 -0.46 -22.14 5.73
N GLU A 135 -1.07 -22.45 4.58
CA GLU A 135 -1.51 -23.80 4.22
C GLU A 135 -0.34 -24.77 4.06
N PHE A 136 0.78 -24.31 3.49
CA PHE A 136 1.96 -25.13 3.24
C PHE A 136 3.07 -24.97 4.27
N MET A 137 2.86 -24.17 5.32
CA MET A 137 3.83 -23.99 6.39
C MET A 137 4.06 -25.29 7.13
N ARG A 138 5.33 -25.73 7.19
CA ARG A 138 5.76 -26.91 7.92
C ARG A 138 6.56 -26.47 9.13
N PHE A 139 6.13 -26.88 10.30
CA PHE A 139 6.81 -26.61 11.55
C PHE A 139 7.72 -27.76 11.93
N ALA A 140 8.94 -27.44 12.34
CA ALA A 140 9.82 -28.35 13.05
C ALA A 140 9.84 -27.93 14.52
N GLU A 141 9.78 -28.93 15.41
CA GLU A 141 9.94 -28.68 16.83
C GLU A 141 11.41 -28.37 17.14
N TYR A 142 11.66 -27.28 17.84
CA TYR A 142 12.97 -26.85 18.25
C TYR A 142 12.94 -26.58 19.77
N PHE A 143 13.60 -27.46 20.54
CA PHE A 143 13.41 -27.55 21.99
C PHE A 143 11.94 -27.79 22.37
N ASP A 144 11.66 -28.39 23.48
CA ASP A 144 10.36 -28.92 23.89
C ASP A 144 9.13 -27.99 23.80
N GLN A 145 9.25 -26.76 23.34
CA GLN A 145 8.13 -25.78 23.31
C GLN A 145 8.24 -24.75 22.19
N VAL A 146 9.22 -24.85 21.29
CA VAL A 146 9.40 -23.87 20.20
C VAL A 146 9.18 -24.55 18.86
N LEU A 147 8.19 -24.07 18.11
CA LEU A 147 7.96 -24.44 16.72
C LEU A 147 8.68 -23.46 15.81
N PHE A 148 9.45 -23.99 14.89
CA PHE A 148 10.20 -23.21 13.89
C PHE A 148 9.67 -23.56 12.51
N SER A 149 9.45 -22.53 11.66
CA SER A 149 9.12 -22.71 10.25
C SER A 149 9.87 -21.68 9.42
N GLU A 150 10.44 -22.12 8.32
CA GLU A 150 11.06 -21.24 7.33
C GLU A 150 10.06 -20.98 6.20
N ILE A 151 9.88 -19.71 5.87
CA ILE A 151 9.01 -19.27 4.78
C ILE A 151 9.81 -18.36 3.83
N GLY A 152 9.55 -18.49 2.53
CA GLY A 152 10.19 -17.67 1.49
C GLY A 152 9.16 -17.00 0.60
N PRO A 153 8.31 -16.10 1.14
CA PRO A 153 7.30 -15.43 0.34
C PRO A 153 7.94 -14.43 -0.62
N LYS A 154 7.29 -14.22 -1.77
CA LYS A 154 7.64 -13.16 -2.72
C LYS A 154 7.23 -11.79 -2.20
N ASN A 155 6.02 -11.69 -1.64
CA ASN A 155 5.51 -10.48 -1.02
C ASN A 155 5.79 -10.48 0.50
N ARG A 156 5.71 -9.33 1.14
CA ARG A 156 5.96 -9.17 2.59
C ARG A 156 4.79 -9.65 3.44
N VAL A 157 4.36 -10.88 3.21
CA VAL A 157 3.17 -11.44 3.83
C VAL A 157 3.35 -11.86 5.28
N THR A 158 4.56 -11.85 5.82
CA THR A 158 4.83 -12.22 7.23
C THR A 158 4.00 -11.42 8.23
N ALA A 159 3.65 -10.19 7.90
CA ALA A 159 2.74 -9.36 8.71
C ALA A 159 1.27 -9.80 8.65
N LEU A 160 0.92 -10.73 7.75
CA LEU A 160 -0.43 -11.27 7.55
C LEU A 160 -0.56 -12.72 8.06
N LEU A 161 0.57 -13.37 8.38
CA LEU A 161 0.64 -14.73 8.92
C LEU A 161 0.45 -14.73 10.43
#